data_a61a073f07627fbc36a43042e2584090
#
_entry.id   a61a073f07627fbc36a43042e2584090
#
_cell.length_a   1.000
_cell.length_b   1.000
_cell.length_c   1.000
_cell.angle_alpha   90.00
_cell.angle_beta   90.00
_cell.angle_gamma   90.00
#
_symmetry.space_group_name_H-M   'P 1'
#
loop_
_entity.id
_entity.type
_entity.pdbx_description
1 polymer ?
#
loop_
_entity_poly.entity_id
_entity_poly.type
_entity_poly.pdbx_seq_one_letter_code
_entity_poly.pdbx_strand_id
1 'polypeptide(L)'
;NLPFGVQLFTRADEMEIYLEHHTADMMVVSETCCEYGAEKPCEKQAKKMLVLTEEQKTAGENKSGNTAEVREIYKYQPADSILREIIQFLGGKEQKQEDVELIGVYSPVYEPLRSAFALSLTQVMAESGRTLYCNLEAFSGLEEVLAAQDRENLSDMIYYYRNAGAKVTEQMKQMIVSLPGFDYIAPVEFAQDISSMQTQELTEFFLKIAKECGYQKVVLEISSAVASQWKMIFACSRVYMPVRQDYISVRKVQ
;
A
#
# COMPACT_ATOMS: atom_id res chain seq x y z
N ASN A 1 -9.97 18.03 0.68
CA ASN A 1 -11.23 18.12 -0.07
C ASN A 1 -11.46 16.81 -0.79
N LEU A 2 -12.59 16.14 -0.52
CA LEU A 2 -12.98 14.95 -1.25
C LEU A 2 -13.41 15.33 -2.68
N PRO A 3 -13.08 14.55 -3.71
CA PRO A 3 -13.43 14.85 -5.10
C PRO A 3 -14.90 14.57 -5.44
N PHE A 4 -15.75 14.30 -4.45
CA PHE A 4 -17.15 13.94 -4.60
C PHE A 4 -18.01 14.53 -3.48
N GLY A 5 -19.32 14.74 -3.74
CA GLY A 5 -20.30 15.14 -2.72
C GLY A 5 -20.75 13.92 -1.91
N VAL A 6 -20.88 14.09 -0.60
CA VAL A 6 -21.36 13.05 0.31
C VAL A 6 -22.68 13.48 0.94
N GLN A 7 -23.68 12.62 0.89
CA GLN A 7 -24.94 12.76 1.62
C GLN A 7 -25.07 11.61 2.61
N LEU A 8 -25.33 11.93 3.88
CA LEU A 8 -25.46 10.96 4.95
C LEU A 8 -26.92 10.82 5.38
N PHE A 9 -27.37 9.58 5.53
CA PHE A 9 -28.69 9.23 6.05
C PHE A 9 -28.55 8.30 7.24
N THR A 10 -29.34 8.52 8.27
CA THR A 10 -29.42 7.67 9.48
C THR A 10 -30.61 6.71 9.41
N ARG A 11 -31.53 6.91 8.49
CA ARG A 11 -32.73 6.13 8.29
C ARG A 11 -32.92 5.76 6.82
N ALA A 12 -33.36 4.53 6.59
CA ALA A 12 -33.54 4.00 5.22
C ALA A 12 -34.67 4.72 4.48
N ASP A 13 -35.77 5.07 5.17
CA ASP A 13 -36.91 5.77 4.59
C ASP A 13 -36.55 7.18 4.09
N GLU A 14 -35.71 7.91 4.81
CA GLU A 14 -35.23 9.22 4.36
C GLU A 14 -34.34 9.12 3.11
N MET A 15 -33.53 8.08 3.05
CA MET A 15 -32.66 7.80 1.90
C MET A 15 -33.51 7.44 0.67
N GLU A 16 -34.55 6.61 0.82
CA GLU A 16 -35.47 6.22 -0.27
C GLU A 16 -36.16 7.45 -0.86
N ILE A 17 -36.73 8.32 -0.02
CA ILE A 17 -37.36 9.58 -0.45
C ILE A 17 -36.37 10.47 -1.22
N TYR A 18 -35.13 10.56 -0.76
CA TYR A 18 -34.09 11.32 -1.45
C TYR A 18 -33.80 10.75 -2.83
N LEU A 19 -33.68 9.42 -2.93
CA LEU A 19 -33.35 8.71 -4.18
C LEU A 19 -34.50 8.70 -5.19
N GLU A 20 -35.75 8.99 -4.81
CA GLU A 20 -36.86 9.21 -5.77
C GLU A 20 -36.58 10.41 -6.69
N HIS A 21 -35.83 11.39 -6.21
CA HIS A 21 -35.55 12.64 -6.93
C HIS A 21 -34.09 12.85 -7.31
N HIS A 22 -33.17 11.97 -6.82
CA HIS A 22 -31.74 12.10 -7.02
C HIS A 22 -31.13 10.74 -7.40
N THR A 23 -30.06 10.77 -8.18
CA THR A 23 -29.29 9.57 -8.52
C THR A 23 -27.96 9.58 -7.75
N ALA A 24 -27.55 8.42 -7.23
CA ALA A 24 -26.26 8.23 -6.60
C ALA A 24 -25.33 7.42 -7.52
N ASP A 25 -24.09 7.87 -7.67
CA ASP A 25 -23.08 7.10 -8.39
C ASP A 25 -22.63 5.89 -7.56
N MET A 26 -22.62 6.03 -6.23
CA MET A 26 -22.35 4.93 -5.30
C MET A 26 -23.13 5.10 -4.00
N MET A 27 -23.53 3.97 -3.43
CA MET A 27 -24.09 3.87 -2.08
C MET A 27 -23.14 3.08 -1.19
N VAL A 28 -22.98 3.53 0.06
CA VAL A 28 -22.29 2.80 1.11
C VAL A 28 -23.32 2.46 2.18
N VAL A 29 -23.56 1.17 2.41
CA VAL A 29 -24.61 0.70 3.33
C VAL A 29 -24.04 -0.28 4.35
N SER A 30 -24.59 -0.31 5.55
CA SER A 30 -24.28 -1.35 6.54
C SER A 30 -24.99 -2.65 6.17
N GLU A 31 -24.37 -3.81 6.46
CA GLU A 31 -24.98 -5.14 6.28
C GLU A 31 -26.36 -5.22 6.96
N THR A 32 -26.50 -4.63 8.15
CA THR A 32 -27.77 -4.58 8.89
C THR A 32 -28.87 -3.81 8.15
N CYS A 33 -28.53 -2.84 7.31
CA CYS A 33 -29.51 -2.12 6.49
C CYS A 33 -30.01 -2.94 5.29
N CYS A 34 -29.24 -3.94 4.85
CA CYS A 34 -29.61 -4.84 3.76
C CYS A 34 -30.57 -5.95 4.19
N GLU A 35 -30.62 -6.28 5.49
CA GLU A 35 -31.48 -7.34 6.03
C GLU A 35 -32.92 -6.85 6.34
N TYR A 36 -33.16 -5.55 6.44
CA TYR A 36 -34.44 -4.94 6.84
C TYR A 36 -35.36 -4.56 5.67
N GLY A 37 -35.38 -5.32 4.57
CA GLY A 37 -36.33 -5.04 3.49
C GLY A 37 -36.54 -6.22 2.55
N ALA A 38 -37.78 -6.73 2.51
CA ALA A 38 -38.20 -7.86 1.70
C ALA A 38 -38.21 -7.63 0.16
N GLU A 39 -37.82 -6.48 -0.30
CA GLU A 39 -37.49 -6.18 -1.72
C GLU A 39 -36.30 -5.23 -1.70
N LYS A 40 -35.17 -5.62 -2.31
CA LYS A 40 -33.94 -4.83 -2.39
C LYS A 40 -34.13 -3.53 -3.18
N PRO A 41 -34.65 -2.43 -2.59
CA PRO A 41 -34.90 -1.19 -3.33
C PRO A 41 -33.61 -0.49 -3.74
N CYS A 42 -32.51 -0.74 -2.99
CA CYS A 42 -31.24 -0.06 -3.20
C CYS A 42 -30.50 -0.45 -4.48
N GLU A 43 -30.73 -1.66 -5.04
CA GLU A 43 -30.00 -2.14 -6.23
C GLU A 43 -30.41 -1.42 -7.53
N LYS A 44 -31.55 -0.74 -7.54
CA LYS A 44 -32.06 -0.07 -8.77
C LYS A 44 -31.69 1.39 -8.90
N GLN A 45 -31.20 2.02 -7.82
CA GLN A 45 -31.03 3.49 -7.73
C GLN A 45 -29.57 3.94 -7.66
N ALA A 46 -28.62 3.02 -7.51
CA ALA A 46 -27.20 3.32 -7.56
C ALA A 46 -26.47 2.42 -8.57
N LYS A 47 -25.48 2.97 -9.24
CA LYS A 47 -24.64 2.21 -10.19
C LYS A 47 -23.72 1.24 -9.47
N LYS A 48 -23.27 1.59 -8.26
CA LYS A 48 -22.35 0.83 -7.43
C LYS A 48 -22.84 0.81 -5.99
N MET A 49 -22.68 -0.33 -5.32
CA MET A 49 -23.05 -0.48 -3.92
C MET A 49 -21.93 -1.13 -3.13
N LEU A 50 -21.54 -0.52 -2.03
CA LEU A 50 -20.52 -1.00 -1.11
C LEU A 50 -21.19 -1.34 0.21
N VAL A 51 -21.07 -2.61 0.63
CA VAL A 51 -21.67 -3.12 1.85
C VAL A 51 -20.61 -3.25 2.94
N LEU A 52 -20.83 -2.59 4.06
CA LEU A 52 -19.99 -2.68 5.26
C LEU A 52 -20.39 -3.89 6.08
N THR A 53 -19.54 -4.94 6.12
CA THR A 53 -19.80 -6.19 6.83
C THR A 53 -19.14 -6.20 8.21
N GLU A 54 -19.73 -6.94 9.15
CA GLU A 54 -19.15 -7.16 10.49
C GLU A 54 -18.21 -8.37 10.52
N GLU A 55 -18.39 -9.31 9.62
CA GLU A 55 -17.51 -10.47 9.50
C GLU A 55 -16.45 -10.23 8.43
N GLN A 56 -15.23 -10.62 8.76
CA GLN A 56 -14.10 -10.59 7.83
C GLN A 56 -14.24 -11.77 6.85
N LYS A 57 -15.03 -11.59 5.79
CA LYS A 57 -15.07 -12.56 4.68
C LYS A 57 -13.87 -12.29 3.77
N THR A 58 -13.25 -13.35 3.29
CA THR A 58 -12.14 -13.28 2.32
C THR A 58 -12.53 -12.36 1.17
N ALA A 59 -11.81 -11.26 1.01
CA ALA A 59 -12.04 -10.28 -0.05
C ALA A 59 -11.94 -10.96 -1.43
N GLY A 60 -12.96 -10.80 -2.27
CA GLY A 60 -12.78 -11.14 -3.68
C GLY A 60 -13.93 -11.73 -4.47
N GLU A 61 -15.12 -11.88 -3.94
CA GLU A 61 -16.25 -12.22 -4.81
C GLU A 61 -17.09 -10.99 -5.15
N ASN A 62 -16.81 -10.39 -6.30
CA ASN A 62 -17.73 -9.46 -6.93
C ASN A 62 -19.01 -10.21 -7.28
N LYS A 63 -20.02 -10.08 -6.45
CA LYS A 63 -21.36 -10.55 -6.79
C LYS A 63 -21.97 -9.56 -7.77
N SER A 64 -21.92 -9.87 -9.06
CA SER A 64 -22.66 -9.15 -10.07
C SER A 64 -24.16 -9.41 -9.86
N GLY A 65 -24.83 -8.50 -9.21
CA GLY A 65 -26.29 -8.44 -9.20
C GLY A 65 -26.79 -7.93 -10.55
N ASN A 66 -28.04 -8.22 -10.88
CA ASN A 66 -28.63 -7.93 -12.20
C ASN A 66 -28.66 -6.43 -12.60
N THR A 67 -28.29 -5.48 -11.72
CA THR A 67 -28.43 -4.03 -11.99
C THR A 67 -27.33 -3.15 -11.37
N ALA A 68 -26.64 -3.57 -10.31
CA ALA A 68 -25.58 -2.78 -9.66
C ALA A 68 -24.34 -3.66 -9.37
N GLU A 69 -23.17 -3.07 -9.45
CA GLU A 69 -21.92 -3.70 -9.02
C GLU A 69 -21.84 -3.62 -7.49
N VAL A 70 -21.81 -4.78 -6.80
CA VAL A 70 -21.82 -4.86 -5.33
C VAL A 70 -20.47 -5.35 -4.83
N ARG A 71 -19.90 -4.66 -3.85
CA ARG A 71 -18.66 -5.04 -3.15
C ARG A 71 -18.89 -5.05 -1.64
N GLU A 72 -18.38 -6.08 -0.97
CA GLU A 72 -18.39 -6.19 0.49
C GLU A 72 -17.03 -5.78 1.05
N ILE A 73 -17.02 -4.95 2.12
CA ILE A 73 -15.81 -4.59 2.86
C ILE A 73 -16.03 -4.69 4.37
N TYR A 74 -14.97 -5.08 5.09
CA TYR A 74 -15.00 -5.16 6.54
C TYR A 74 -15.04 -3.78 7.18
N LYS A 75 -16.02 -3.51 8.08
CA LYS A 75 -16.25 -2.17 8.64
C LYS A 75 -15.25 -1.73 9.71
N TYR A 76 -14.59 -2.69 10.40
CA TYR A 76 -13.67 -2.39 11.50
C TYR A 76 -12.21 -2.26 11.06
N GLN A 77 -11.96 -1.73 9.88
CA GLN A 77 -10.64 -1.36 9.39
C GLN A 77 -10.40 0.16 9.52
N PRO A 78 -9.14 0.64 9.44
CA PRO A 78 -8.85 2.06 9.48
C PRO A 78 -9.65 2.86 8.46
N ALA A 79 -10.14 4.05 8.85
CA ALA A 79 -10.97 4.89 7.99
C ALA A 79 -10.33 5.20 6.63
N ASP A 80 -9.00 5.38 6.60
CA ASP A 80 -8.24 5.61 5.36
C ASP A 80 -8.29 4.40 4.41
N SER A 81 -8.33 3.19 4.94
CA SER A 81 -8.47 1.97 4.14
C SER A 81 -9.86 1.89 3.50
N ILE A 82 -10.92 2.18 4.26
CA ILE A 82 -12.29 2.26 3.77
C ILE A 82 -12.40 3.32 2.67
N LEU A 83 -11.85 4.51 2.91
CA LEU A 83 -11.89 5.61 1.96
C LEU A 83 -11.16 5.26 0.65
N ARG A 84 -10.04 4.57 0.72
CA ARG A 84 -9.30 4.10 -0.46
C ARG A 84 -10.12 3.11 -1.29
N GLU A 85 -10.77 2.14 -0.64
CA GLU A 85 -11.64 1.17 -1.33
C GLU A 85 -12.83 1.86 -1.98
N ILE A 86 -13.42 2.85 -1.32
CA ILE A 86 -14.47 3.70 -1.87
C ILE A 86 -13.99 4.42 -3.16
N ILE A 87 -12.85 5.09 -3.10
CA ILE A 87 -12.29 5.82 -4.24
C ILE A 87 -11.95 4.87 -5.39
N GLN A 88 -11.34 3.73 -5.09
CA GLN A 88 -11.02 2.70 -6.08
C GLN A 88 -12.28 2.14 -6.75
N PHE A 89 -13.31 1.89 -5.96
CA PHE A 89 -14.57 1.36 -6.46
C PHE A 89 -15.35 2.41 -7.28
N LEU A 90 -15.36 3.69 -6.88
CA LEU A 90 -15.94 4.79 -7.64
C LEU A 90 -15.25 5.00 -8.98
N GLY A 91 -13.95 4.95 -8.99
CA GLY A 91 -13.13 5.32 -10.14
C GLY A 91 -13.31 4.46 -11.39
N GLY A 92 -13.90 3.25 -11.28
CA GLY A 92 -14.27 2.39 -12.41
C GLY A 92 -13.19 2.08 -13.45
N LYS A 93 -11.99 2.58 -13.25
CA LYS A 93 -10.80 2.13 -13.97
C LYS A 93 -10.24 0.97 -13.18
N GLU A 94 -10.35 -0.25 -13.69
CA GLU A 94 -9.22 -1.16 -13.57
C GLU A 94 -8.00 -0.27 -13.82
N GLN A 95 -7.28 0.06 -12.75
CA GLN A 95 -5.92 0.55 -12.96
C GLN A 95 -5.30 -0.53 -13.83
N LYS A 96 -5.06 -0.22 -15.12
CA LYS A 96 -4.05 -0.94 -15.86
C LYS A 96 -2.94 -1.08 -14.86
N GLN A 97 -2.58 -2.32 -14.57
CA GLN A 97 -1.53 -2.68 -13.65
C GLN A 97 -0.30 -1.95 -14.17
N GLU A 98 -0.13 -0.68 -13.75
CA GLU A 98 1.05 0.08 -14.07
C GLU A 98 2.17 -0.74 -13.43
N ASP A 99 3.17 -1.04 -14.22
CA ASP A 99 4.32 -1.79 -13.72
C ASP A 99 4.85 -1.08 -12.48
N VAL A 100 4.94 -1.82 -11.37
CA VAL A 100 5.43 -1.27 -10.10
C VAL A 100 6.83 -0.70 -10.34
N GLU A 101 7.01 0.56 -10.00
CA GLU A 101 8.29 1.23 -10.14
C GLU A 101 9.16 0.99 -8.90
N LEU A 102 10.26 0.25 -9.07
CA LEU A 102 11.30 0.12 -8.05
C LEU A 102 12.29 1.27 -8.19
N ILE A 103 12.45 2.05 -7.13
CA ILE A 103 13.32 3.24 -7.08
C ILE A 103 14.43 2.98 -6.08
N GLY A 104 15.67 2.90 -6.55
CA GLY A 104 16.83 2.68 -5.69
C GLY A 104 17.42 3.99 -5.14
N VAL A 105 17.76 4.02 -3.87
CA VAL A 105 18.64 5.04 -3.28
C VAL A 105 19.90 4.33 -2.81
N TYR A 106 21.02 4.66 -3.42
CA TYR A 106 22.31 4.03 -3.16
C TYR A 106 23.42 5.07 -3.12
N SER A 107 24.40 4.89 -2.25
CA SER A 107 25.63 5.69 -2.30
C SER A 107 26.85 4.79 -2.19
N PRO A 108 27.81 4.88 -3.13
CA PRO A 108 29.07 4.15 -3.06
C PRO A 108 30.04 4.74 -2.04
N VAL A 109 29.67 5.84 -1.41
CA VAL A 109 30.41 6.52 -0.35
C VAL A 109 29.57 6.59 0.91
N TYR A 110 30.23 6.73 2.07
CA TYR A 110 29.49 6.99 3.30
C TYR A 110 28.84 8.38 3.24
N GLU A 111 27.51 8.40 3.18
CA GLU A 111 26.70 9.62 3.16
C GLU A 111 25.70 9.60 4.32
N PRO A 112 25.96 10.37 5.40
CA PRO A 112 25.10 10.36 6.60
C PRO A 112 23.67 10.80 6.35
N LEU A 113 23.43 11.62 5.31
CA LEU A 113 22.11 12.14 4.97
C LEU A 113 21.35 11.26 3.95
N ARG A 114 21.87 10.06 3.62
CA ARG A 114 21.24 9.18 2.64
C ARG A 114 19.82 8.80 3.04
N SER A 115 19.61 8.40 4.30
CA SER A 115 18.28 8.03 4.79
C SER A 115 17.32 9.22 4.82
N ALA A 116 17.80 10.40 5.24
CA ALA A 116 17.00 11.63 5.19
C ALA A 116 16.60 11.99 3.75
N PHE A 117 17.54 11.82 2.81
CA PHE A 117 17.25 12.00 1.38
C PHE A 117 16.22 10.97 0.88
N ALA A 118 16.38 9.69 1.22
CA ALA A 118 15.48 8.61 0.79
C ALA A 118 14.05 8.82 1.32
N LEU A 119 13.89 9.22 2.58
CA LEU A 119 12.60 9.57 3.18
C LEU A 119 11.96 10.78 2.49
N SER A 120 12.73 11.85 2.25
CA SER A 120 12.22 13.04 1.55
C SER A 120 11.83 12.71 0.10
N LEU A 121 12.63 11.91 -0.61
CA LEU A 121 12.31 11.43 -1.95
C LEU A 121 11.01 10.63 -1.95
N THR A 122 10.82 9.76 -0.95
CA THR A 122 9.62 8.95 -0.81
C THR A 122 8.37 9.82 -0.65
N GLN A 123 8.43 10.87 0.17
CA GLN A 123 7.33 11.84 0.32
C GLN A 123 6.98 12.52 -1.00
N VAL A 124 7.98 12.99 -1.74
CA VAL A 124 7.76 13.61 -3.06
C VAL A 124 7.16 12.62 -4.05
N MET A 125 7.65 11.38 -4.07
CA MET A 125 7.12 10.34 -4.96
C MET A 125 5.66 9.96 -4.60
N ALA A 126 5.30 10.05 -3.33
CA ALA A 126 3.96 9.75 -2.84
C ALA A 126 2.90 10.78 -3.27
N GLU A 127 3.28 11.99 -3.67
CA GLU A 127 2.37 12.99 -4.24
C GLU A 127 1.72 12.51 -5.55
N SER A 128 2.41 11.64 -6.30
CA SER A 128 1.98 11.16 -7.62
C SER A 128 1.59 9.68 -7.64
N GLY A 129 1.48 9.03 -6.48
CA GLY A 129 1.03 7.64 -6.37
C GLY A 129 1.45 7.00 -5.06
N ARG A 130 0.73 5.95 -4.67
CA ARG A 130 0.96 5.26 -3.41
C ARG A 130 2.36 4.66 -3.37
N THR A 131 3.15 5.08 -2.41
CA THR A 131 4.58 4.77 -2.31
C THR A 131 4.91 4.09 -0.99
N LEU A 132 5.70 3.01 -1.09
CA LEU A 132 6.23 2.25 0.03
C LEU A 132 7.73 2.54 0.17
N TYR A 133 8.19 2.81 1.38
CA TYR A 133 9.61 2.94 1.70
C TYR A 133 10.14 1.70 2.43
N CYS A 134 11.29 1.21 2.01
CA CYS A 134 12.00 0.11 2.65
C CYS A 134 13.49 0.43 2.80
N ASN A 135 13.97 0.37 4.03
CA ASN A 135 15.39 0.49 4.33
C ASN A 135 16.04 -0.89 4.38
N LEU A 136 17.09 -1.09 3.57
CA LEU A 136 17.84 -2.35 3.49
C LEU A 136 19.20 -2.26 4.18
N GLU A 137 19.35 -1.40 5.17
CA GLU A 137 20.56 -1.31 6.00
C GLU A 137 20.54 -2.36 7.09
N ALA A 138 21.75 -2.83 7.43
CA ALA A 138 21.95 -3.76 8.53
C ALA A 138 21.62 -3.15 9.91
N PHE A 139 21.84 -1.85 10.03
CA PHE A 139 21.61 -1.07 11.25
C PHE A 139 21.09 0.30 10.84
N SER A 140 19.78 0.43 10.69
CA SER A 140 19.19 1.65 10.15
C SER A 140 18.94 2.72 11.21
N GLY A 141 18.61 2.33 12.44
CA GLY A 141 18.19 3.23 13.51
C GLY A 141 16.88 3.99 13.24
N LEU A 142 16.17 3.63 12.16
CA LEU A 142 14.94 4.31 11.78
C LEU A 142 13.74 3.87 12.62
N GLU A 143 13.82 2.76 13.32
CA GLU A 143 12.79 2.24 14.22
C GLU A 143 12.44 3.25 15.31
N GLU A 144 13.47 3.92 15.85
CA GLU A 144 13.30 4.96 16.86
C GLU A 144 12.73 6.26 16.27
N VAL A 145 13.25 6.63 15.09
CA VAL A 145 12.88 7.89 14.43
C VAL A 145 11.45 7.86 13.91
N LEU A 146 11.00 6.71 13.41
CA LEU A 146 9.68 6.54 12.77
C LEU A 146 8.65 5.87 13.71
N ALA A 147 8.96 5.77 15.02
CA ALA A 147 8.07 5.16 16.02
C ALA A 147 7.57 3.76 15.64
N ALA A 148 8.45 2.95 15.05
CA ALA A 148 8.18 1.58 14.62
C ALA A 148 8.77 0.53 15.58
N GLN A 149 9.10 0.91 16.81
CA GLN A 149 9.58 0.01 17.86
C GLN A 149 8.52 -1.03 18.21
N ASP A 150 8.95 -2.23 18.55
CA ASP A 150 8.10 -3.36 18.96
C ASP A 150 7.05 -3.79 17.91
N ARG A 151 7.29 -3.51 16.63
CA ARG A 151 6.45 -3.97 15.52
C ARG A 151 7.13 -5.09 14.74
N GLU A 152 6.28 -5.91 14.12
CA GLU A 152 6.75 -6.83 13.07
C GLU A 152 7.48 -6.04 11.99
N ASN A 153 8.57 -6.58 11.49
CA ASN A 153 9.55 -5.90 10.66
C ASN A 153 9.80 -6.65 9.34
N LEU A 154 10.75 -6.19 8.56
CA LEU A 154 11.08 -6.80 7.27
C LEU A 154 11.61 -8.25 7.41
N SER A 155 12.26 -8.62 8.52
CA SER A 155 12.67 -10.01 8.79
C SER A 155 11.47 -10.93 8.91
N ASP A 156 10.43 -10.52 9.66
CA ASP A 156 9.18 -11.25 9.82
C ASP A 156 8.47 -11.39 8.47
N MET A 157 8.44 -10.31 7.70
CA MET A 157 7.81 -10.30 6.38
C MET A 157 8.49 -11.24 5.39
N ILE A 158 9.82 -11.30 5.40
CA ILE A 158 10.62 -12.26 4.62
C ILE A 158 10.31 -13.70 5.06
N TYR A 159 10.23 -13.92 6.38
CA TYR A 159 9.87 -15.23 6.92
C TYR A 159 8.48 -15.70 6.42
N TYR A 160 7.48 -14.85 6.50
CA TYR A 160 6.14 -15.15 6.00
C TYR A 160 6.12 -15.36 4.48
N TYR A 161 6.84 -14.54 3.74
CA TYR A 161 6.96 -14.70 2.28
C TYR A 161 7.47 -16.09 1.88
N ARG A 162 8.44 -16.62 2.63
CA ARG A 162 9.05 -17.93 2.35
C ARG A 162 8.22 -19.12 2.84
N ASN A 163 7.48 -18.95 3.93
CA ASN A 163 6.87 -20.08 4.63
C ASN A 163 5.34 -20.14 4.58
N ALA A 164 4.65 -19.07 4.29
CA ALA A 164 3.19 -19.01 4.34
C ALA A 164 2.58 -19.04 2.94
N GLY A 165 1.60 -19.92 2.71
CA GLY A 165 0.83 -20.03 1.48
C GLY A 165 -0.09 -18.81 1.22
N ALA A 166 -1.34 -19.00 0.76
CA ALA A 166 -2.25 -17.96 0.29
C ALA A 166 -2.67 -16.86 1.31
N LYS A 167 -2.41 -17.04 2.61
CA LYS A 167 -2.77 -16.04 3.66
C LYS A 167 -1.73 -14.94 3.89
N VAL A 168 -0.64 -14.95 3.13
CA VAL A 168 0.52 -14.04 3.31
C VAL A 168 0.15 -12.58 3.17
N THR A 169 -0.75 -12.25 2.25
CA THR A 169 -1.07 -10.86 1.88
C THR A 169 -1.66 -10.06 3.02
N GLU A 170 -2.58 -10.63 3.79
CA GLU A 170 -3.22 -9.92 4.90
C GLU A 170 -2.24 -9.66 6.05
N GLN A 171 -1.36 -10.62 6.34
CA GLN A 171 -0.31 -10.46 7.34
C GLN A 171 0.70 -9.40 6.92
N MET A 172 1.14 -9.40 5.66
CA MET A 172 2.04 -8.37 5.12
C MET A 172 1.45 -6.97 5.21
N LYS A 173 0.14 -6.80 4.96
CA LYS A 173 -0.52 -5.50 5.10
C LYS A 173 -0.50 -4.97 6.53
N GLN A 174 -0.62 -5.84 7.52
CA GLN A 174 -0.61 -5.47 8.93
C GLN A 174 0.77 -5.01 9.42
N MET A 175 1.85 -5.48 8.78
CA MET A 175 3.23 -5.11 9.10
C MET A 175 3.63 -3.75 8.53
N ILE A 176 2.86 -3.23 7.57
CA ILE A 176 3.15 -1.94 6.95
C ILE A 176 2.67 -0.82 7.87
N VAL A 177 3.57 0.10 8.18
CA VAL A 177 3.30 1.27 9.00
C VAL A 177 2.93 2.44 8.10
N SER A 178 1.73 3.00 8.30
CA SER A 178 1.33 4.20 7.57
C SER A 178 1.82 5.45 8.29
N LEU A 179 2.58 6.27 7.57
CA LEU A 179 3.08 7.56 8.00
C LEU A 179 2.38 8.68 7.23
N PRO A 180 2.39 9.93 7.71
CA PRO A 180 1.89 11.05 6.94
C PRO A 180 2.63 11.19 5.59
N GLY A 181 1.93 10.84 4.50
CA GLY A 181 2.43 10.99 3.14
C GLY A 181 2.96 9.71 2.48
N PHE A 182 3.40 8.69 3.20
CA PHE A 182 3.87 7.42 2.63
C PHE A 182 3.75 6.27 3.62
N ASP A 183 3.87 5.04 3.12
CA ASP A 183 3.87 3.84 3.93
C ASP A 183 5.32 3.31 4.08
N TYR A 184 5.59 2.62 5.18
CA TYR A 184 6.94 2.20 5.58
C TYR A 184 6.92 0.78 6.15
N ILE A 185 7.95 -0.01 5.86
CA ILE A 185 8.21 -1.29 6.52
C ILE A 185 9.38 -1.09 7.48
N ALA A 186 9.20 -1.48 8.75
CA ALA A 186 10.28 -1.46 9.72
C ALA A 186 11.48 -2.29 9.20
N PRO A 187 12.73 -1.82 9.33
CA PRO A 187 13.90 -2.48 8.78
C PRO A 187 14.14 -3.84 9.41
N VAL A 188 15.04 -4.61 8.84
CA VAL A 188 15.40 -5.93 9.37
C VAL A 188 16.05 -5.81 10.76
N GLU A 189 15.76 -6.76 11.61
CA GLU A 189 16.46 -6.93 12.88
C GLU A 189 17.87 -7.52 12.68
N PHE A 190 17.97 -8.47 11.72
CA PHE A 190 19.24 -9.14 11.41
C PHE A 190 19.60 -8.97 9.93
N ALA A 191 20.80 -8.43 9.67
CA ALA A 191 21.33 -8.24 8.32
C ALA A 191 21.35 -9.55 7.48
N GLN A 192 21.49 -10.70 8.16
CA GLN A 192 21.49 -12.03 7.54
C GLN A 192 20.20 -12.32 6.78
N ASP A 193 19.07 -11.78 7.22
CA ASP A 193 17.77 -12.04 6.57
C ASP A 193 17.77 -11.48 5.15
N ILE A 194 18.27 -10.26 4.95
CA ILE A 194 18.44 -9.70 3.61
C ILE A 194 19.55 -10.42 2.84
N SER A 195 20.72 -10.61 3.47
CA SER A 195 21.88 -11.19 2.78
C SER A 195 21.68 -12.66 2.37
N SER A 196 20.74 -13.37 3.02
CA SER A 196 20.36 -14.72 2.67
C SER A 196 19.48 -14.81 1.41
N MET A 197 18.88 -13.69 1.00
CA MET A 197 18.05 -13.62 -0.21
C MET A 197 18.92 -13.37 -1.44
N GLN A 198 18.67 -14.12 -2.50
CA GLN A 198 19.22 -13.76 -3.81
C GLN A 198 18.53 -12.49 -4.32
N THR A 199 19.25 -11.69 -5.10
CA THR A 199 18.71 -10.42 -5.61
C THR A 199 17.42 -10.59 -6.40
N GLN A 200 17.31 -11.66 -7.17
CA GLN A 200 16.08 -11.95 -7.92
C GLN A 200 14.91 -12.22 -6.96
N GLU A 201 15.10 -13.06 -5.94
CA GLU A 201 14.12 -13.36 -4.91
C GLU A 201 13.67 -12.07 -4.18
N LEU A 202 14.64 -11.22 -3.82
CA LEU A 202 14.37 -9.94 -3.14
C LEU A 202 13.59 -8.97 -4.05
N THR A 203 13.89 -8.94 -5.33
CA THR A 203 13.16 -8.12 -6.31
C THR A 203 11.72 -8.61 -6.47
N GLU A 204 11.52 -9.93 -6.64
CA GLU A 204 10.20 -10.55 -6.76
C GLU A 204 9.37 -10.32 -5.48
N PHE A 205 10.00 -10.39 -4.30
CA PHE A 205 9.39 -10.10 -3.02
C PHE A 205 8.82 -8.67 -2.95
N PHE A 206 9.61 -7.64 -3.30
CA PHE A 206 9.12 -6.26 -3.29
C PHE A 206 8.04 -6.01 -4.34
N LEU A 207 8.18 -6.57 -5.52
CA LEU A 207 7.15 -6.48 -6.56
C LEU A 207 5.85 -7.13 -6.13
N LYS A 208 5.92 -8.27 -5.43
CA LYS A 208 4.74 -8.96 -4.88
C LYS A 208 4.05 -8.11 -3.82
N ILE A 209 4.79 -7.61 -2.82
CA ILE A 209 4.24 -6.71 -1.79
C ILE A 209 3.53 -5.52 -2.45
N ALA A 210 4.22 -4.88 -3.39
CA ALA A 210 3.68 -3.70 -4.04
C ALA A 210 2.37 -4.01 -4.78
N LYS A 211 2.31 -5.09 -5.55
CA LYS A 211 1.11 -5.50 -6.27
C LYS A 211 -0.04 -5.85 -5.33
N GLU A 212 0.22 -6.67 -4.32
CA GLU A 212 -0.82 -7.17 -3.41
C GLU A 212 -1.32 -6.10 -2.43
N CYS A 213 -0.46 -5.14 -2.07
CA CYS A 213 -0.82 -4.03 -1.18
C CYS A 213 -1.21 -2.74 -1.94
N GLY A 214 -1.18 -2.75 -3.28
CA GLY A 214 -1.62 -1.64 -4.12
C GLY A 214 -0.67 -0.46 -4.16
N TYR A 215 0.65 -0.71 -4.07
CA TYR A 215 1.68 0.30 -4.27
C TYR A 215 2.05 0.43 -5.74
N GLN A 216 2.21 1.65 -6.21
CA GLN A 216 2.70 1.98 -7.54
C GLN A 216 4.22 2.13 -7.54
N LYS A 217 4.78 2.52 -6.39
CA LYS A 217 6.21 2.80 -6.24
C LYS A 217 6.75 2.16 -4.96
N VAL A 218 7.97 1.65 -5.04
CA VAL A 218 8.73 1.18 -3.87
C VAL A 218 10.09 1.86 -3.88
N VAL A 219 10.38 2.64 -2.86
CA VAL A 219 11.69 3.25 -2.66
C VAL A 219 12.52 2.36 -1.77
N LEU A 220 13.62 1.85 -2.32
CA LEU A 220 14.55 0.94 -1.67
C LEU A 220 15.85 1.68 -1.33
N GLU A 221 16.15 1.84 -0.06
CA GLU A 221 17.45 2.32 0.37
C GLU A 221 18.44 1.15 0.41
N ILE A 222 19.26 1.04 -0.65
CA ILE A 222 20.16 -0.10 -0.88
C ILE A 222 21.47 0.09 -0.11
N SER A 223 21.85 -0.93 0.67
CA SER A 223 23.08 -0.94 1.45
C SER A 223 23.94 -2.17 1.18
N SER A 224 25.05 -2.26 1.90
CA SER A 224 25.96 -3.42 1.87
C SER A 224 25.34 -4.71 2.45
N ALA A 225 24.21 -4.65 3.12
CA ALA A 225 23.49 -5.83 3.59
C ALA A 225 22.89 -6.65 2.42
N VAL A 226 22.64 -6.02 1.27
CA VAL A 226 22.16 -6.72 0.07
C VAL A 226 23.30 -7.52 -0.56
N ALA A 227 23.12 -8.82 -0.73
CA ALA A 227 24.14 -9.76 -1.21
C ALA A 227 24.78 -9.36 -2.55
N SER A 228 24.03 -8.74 -3.44
CA SER A 228 24.54 -8.22 -4.72
C SER A 228 23.91 -6.87 -5.04
N GLN A 229 24.46 -5.82 -4.46
CA GLN A 229 24.00 -4.43 -4.64
C GLN A 229 23.82 -4.05 -6.11
N TRP A 230 24.80 -4.37 -6.95
CA TRP A 230 24.76 -4.05 -8.37
C TRP A 230 23.57 -4.65 -9.09
N LYS A 231 23.24 -5.91 -8.80
CA LYS A 231 22.06 -6.53 -9.39
C LYS A 231 20.77 -5.85 -8.92
N MET A 232 20.72 -5.44 -7.65
CA MET A 232 19.56 -4.74 -7.11
C MET A 232 19.41 -3.33 -7.73
N ILE A 233 20.53 -2.62 -7.92
CA ILE A 233 20.57 -1.34 -8.61
C ILE A 233 20.04 -1.48 -10.06
N PHE A 234 20.47 -2.52 -10.79
CA PHE A 234 19.99 -2.78 -12.15
C PHE A 234 18.53 -3.25 -12.22
N ALA A 235 17.99 -3.80 -11.15
CA ALA A 235 16.57 -4.17 -11.06
C ALA A 235 15.66 -2.96 -10.82
N CYS A 236 16.20 -1.82 -10.37
CA CYS A 236 15.46 -0.59 -10.17
C CYS A 236 15.20 0.15 -11.48
N SER A 237 14.00 0.68 -11.64
CA SER A 237 13.62 1.52 -12.79
C SER A 237 14.37 2.84 -12.79
N ARG A 238 14.66 3.38 -11.62
CA ARG A 238 15.46 4.58 -11.38
C ARG A 238 16.36 4.40 -10.17
N VAL A 239 17.53 5.03 -10.20
CA VAL A 239 18.47 5.04 -9.07
C VAL A 239 18.93 6.45 -8.79
N TYR A 240 18.83 6.85 -7.55
CA TYR A 240 19.35 8.11 -7.03
C TYR A 240 20.60 7.85 -6.22
N MET A 241 21.69 8.55 -6.55
CA MET A 241 22.99 8.40 -5.89
C MET A 241 23.38 9.70 -5.19
N PRO A 242 23.01 9.92 -3.93
CA PRO A 242 23.50 11.06 -3.17
C PRO A 242 25.01 10.90 -2.93
N VAL A 243 25.78 11.91 -3.31
CA VAL A 243 27.24 11.94 -3.16
C VAL A 243 27.72 13.31 -2.70
N ARG A 244 28.83 13.34 -1.97
CA ARG A 244 29.48 14.59 -1.57
C ARG A 244 30.25 15.20 -2.72
N GLN A 245 30.39 16.52 -2.72
CA GLN A 245 31.17 17.27 -3.69
C GLN A 245 32.68 17.28 -3.38
N ASP A 246 33.20 16.24 -2.72
CA ASP A 246 34.63 16.09 -2.56
C ASP A 246 35.24 15.23 -3.68
N TYR A 247 36.54 15.41 -3.92
CA TYR A 247 37.26 14.77 -5.01
C TYR A 247 37.13 13.24 -5.01
N ILE A 248 37.24 12.61 -3.84
CA ILE A 248 37.23 11.15 -3.70
C ILE A 248 35.82 10.62 -3.95
N SER A 249 34.80 11.26 -3.39
CA SER A 249 33.41 10.87 -3.57
C SER A 249 32.97 10.94 -5.05
N VAL A 250 33.34 12.00 -5.73
CA VAL A 250 33.07 12.16 -7.17
C VAL A 250 33.78 11.09 -8.00
N ARG A 251 35.03 10.75 -7.67
CA ARG A 251 35.79 9.69 -8.38
C ARG A 251 35.21 8.29 -8.17
N LYS A 252 34.59 8.01 -7.03
CA LYS A 252 33.94 6.71 -6.78
C LYS A 252 32.64 6.49 -7.58
N VAL A 253 32.06 7.54 -8.09
CA VAL A 253 30.82 7.49 -8.88
C VAL A 253 31.09 7.49 -10.38
N GLN A 254 32.25 7.95 -10.80
CA GLN A 254 32.75 7.87 -12.19
C GLN A 254 33.27 6.48 -12.55
#